data_397d829973b6d972ddcda8538cd606fd
#
_entry.id   397d829973b6d972ddcda8538cd606fd
#
_cell.length_a   1.000
_cell.length_b   1.000
_cell.length_c   1.000
_cell.angle_alpha   90.00
_cell.angle_beta   90.00
_cell.angle_gamma   90.00
#
_symmetry.space_group_name_H-M   'P 1'
#
loop_
_entity.id
_entity.type
_entity.pdbx_description
1 polymer ?
#
loop_
_entity_poly.entity_id
_entity_poly.type
_entity_poly.pdbx_seq_one_letter_code
_entity_poly.pdbx_strand_id
1 'polypeptide(L)'
;MSRHDDETTPGRIARRKIYDGRIVHLSLDTVRFPGGDSGELELITHPGASAVVPFLDPPSSPDPRLVLIHQYRYAAGGEIYEIPAGIPHSPSESWEACARRELSEETGFEAGELRYLSRIYTTPGFTDEVIHLFAATDLAPGKTSRDADEFIEVVTLPLSRVLAKIRTEEIVDAKSLCAILFAASFLETVWPERRSPPPR
;
A
#
# COMPACT_ATOMS: atom_id res chain seq x y z
N MET A 1 -8.70 -36.00 8.46
CA MET A 1 -9.04 -35.53 9.81
C MET A 1 -9.89 -34.28 9.63
N SER A 2 -11.20 -34.40 9.82
CA SER A 2 -12.17 -33.30 9.72
C SER A 2 -11.89 -32.36 10.90
N ARG A 3 -11.51 -31.09 10.61
CA ARG A 3 -11.55 -30.05 11.63
C ARG A 3 -13.02 -29.86 11.99
N HIS A 4 -13.42 -30.26 13.17
CA HIS A 4 -14.64 -29.77 13.79
C HIS A 4 -14.44 -28.28 13.98
N ASP A 5 -15.10 -27.45 13.16
CA ASP A 5 -15.24 -26.02 13.46
C ASP A 5 -16.01 -25.95 14.77
N ASP A 6 -15.29 -25.54 15.83
CA ASP A 6 -15.89 -25.34 17.14
C ASP A 6 -16.97 -24.25 17.00
N GLU A 7 -18.24 -24.61 17.26
CA GLU A 7 -19.39 -23.71 17.13
C GLU A 7 -19.26 -22.41 17.94
N THR A 8 -18.24 -22.30 18.78
CA THR A 8 -17.97 -21.13 19.63
C THR A 8 -16.89 -20.20 19.06
N THR A 9 -16.14 -20.64 18.05
CA THR A 9 -15.01 -19.84 17.51
C THR A 9 -15.53 -18.63 16.70
N PRO A 10 -15.07 -17.39 16.99
CA PRO A 10 -15.39 -16.22 16.19
C PRO A 10 -14.91 -16.39 14.74
N GLY A 11 -15.69 -15.91 13.79
CA GLY A 11 -15.33 -15.99 12.40
C GLY A 11 -16.53 -16.05 11.46
N ARG A 12 -16.23 -16.24 10.18
CA ARG A 12 -17.26 -16.32 9.15
C ARG A 12 -18.00 -17.66 9.19
N ILE A 13 -19.33 -17.60 9.30
CA ILE A 13 -20.25 -18.74 9.24
C ILE A 13 -20.67 -18.99 7.78
N ALA A 14 -21.06 -17.93 7.06
CA ALA A 14 -21.51 -18.02 5.69
C ALA A 14 -21.10 -16.78 4.88
N ARG A 15 -21.07 -16.91 3.55
CA ARG A 15 -20.83 -15.79 2.63
C ARG A 15 -21.87 -15.80 1.51
N ARG A 16 -22.46 -14.65 1.27
CA ARG A 16 -23.33 -14.39 0.14
C ARG A 16 -22.68 -13.32 -0.76
N LYS A 17 -22.30 -13.68 -1.98
CA LYS A 17 -21.75 -12.73 -2.96
C LYS A 17 -22.86 -11.75 -3.37
N ILE A 18 -22.56 -10.45 -3.33
CA ILE A 18 -23.46 -9.37 -3.71
C ILE A 18 -23.06 -8.78 -5.07
N TYR A 19 -21.77 -8.52 -5.26
CA TYR A 19 -21.21 -7.97 -6.50
C TYR A 19 -19.84 -8.57 -6.77
N ASP A 20 -19.54 -8.82 -8.04
CA ASP A 20 -18.27 -9.39 -8.48
C ASP A 20 -17.80 -8.64 -9.73
N GLY A 21 -17.08 -7.55 -9.52
CA GLY A 21 -16.55 -6.68 -10.56
C GLY A 21 -15.08 -6.97 -10.89
N ARG A 22 -14.48 -6.13 -11.70
CA ARG A 22 -13.06 -6.24 -12.05
C ARG A 22 -12.14 -5.98 -10.84
N ILE A 23 -12.52 -5.03 -9.97
CA ILE A 23 -11.72 -4.60 -8.81
C ILE A 23 -12.46 -4.87 -7.50
N VAL A 24 -13.76 -4.62 -7.47
CA VAL A 24 -14.58 -4.71 -6.26
C VAL A 24 -15.30 -6.04 -6.20
N HIS A 25 -15.04 -6.82 -5.15
CA HIS A 25 -15.71 -8.07 -4.83
C HIS A 25 -16.43 -7.92 -3.50
N LEU A 26 -17.74 -7.57 -3.55
CA LEU A 26 -18.56 -7.33 -2.37
C LEU A 26 -19.31 -8.57 -1.96
N SER A 27 -19.22 -8.94 -0.70
CA SER A 27 -20.01 -9.99 -0.06
C SER A 27 -20.77 -9.48 1.16
N LEU A 28 -21.83 -10.17 1.52
CA LEU A 28 -22.48 -10.11 2.83
C LEU A 28 -22.11 -11.40 3.58
N ASP A 29 -21.33 -11.26 4.63
CA ASP A 29 -20.84 -12.39 5.42
C ASP A 29 -21.63 -12.50 6.71
N THR A 30 -22.21 -13.68 6.97
CA THR A 30 -22.73 -14.00 8.31
C THR A 30 -21.54 -14.39 9.18
N VAL A 31 -21.34 -13.67 10.28
CA VAL A 31 -20.20 -13.87 11.17
C VAL A 31 -20.66 -14.17 12.59
N ARG A 32 -19.84 -14.95 13.31
CA ARG A 32 -19.95 -15.08 14.77
C ARG A 32 -18.99 -14.10 15.42
N PHE A 33 -19.52 -13.26 16.32
CA PHE A 33 -18.72 -12.31 17.08
C PHE A 33 -18.06 -12.97 18.30
N PRO A 34 -17.01 -12.36 18.88
CA PRO A 34 -16.34 -12.86 20.09
C PRO A 34 -17.27 -13.09 21.27
N GLY A 35 -18.41 -12.36 21.34
CA GLY A 35 -19.44 -12.55 22.40
C GLY A 35 -20.37 -13.74 22.18
N GLY A 36 -20.25 -14.47 21.06
CA GLY A 36 -21.09 -15.63 20.72
C GLY A 36 -22.30 -15.28 19.84
N ASP A 37 -22.72 -14.03 19.79
CA ASP A 37 -23.79 -13.57 18.92
C ASP A 37 -23.38 -13.64 17.44
N SER A 38 -24.36 -13.72 16.54
CA SER A 38 -24.13 -13.70 15.11
C SER A 38 -24.77 -12.48 14.47
N GLY A 39 -24.16 -11.97 13.40
CA GLY A 39 -24.67 -10.85 12.60
C GLY A 39 -24.16 -10.87 11.19
N GLU A 40 -24.63 -9.92 10.38
CA GLU A 40 -24.19 -9.78 8.98
C GLU A 40 -23.25 -8.58 8.85
N LEU A 41 -22.15 -8.76 8.13
CA LEU A 41 -21.18 -7.73 7.79
C LEU A 41 -20.98 -7.67 6.28
N GLU A 42 -20.94 -6.46 5.73
CA GLU A 42 -20.48 -6.22 4.35
C GLU A 42 -18.96 -6.29 4.31
N LEU A 43 -18.42 -7.01 3.32
CA LEU A 43 -16.98 -7.13 3.13
C LEU A 43 -16.62 -6.95 1.66
N ILE A 44 -15.71 -6.02 1.39
CA ILE A 44 -14.98 -5.91 0.13
C ILE A 44 -13.69 -6.70 0.27
N THR A 45 -13.55 -7.76 -0.53
CA THR A 45 -12.32 -8.57 -0.57
C THR A 45 -11.33 -7.94 -1.55
N HIS A 46 -10.06 -7.81 -1.12
CA HIS A 46 -8.98 -7.21 -1.89
C HIS A 46 -7.72 -8.09 -1.89
N PRO A 47 -6.97 -8.19 -3.01
CA PRO A 47 -5.76 -9.02 -3.08
C PRO A 47 -4.58 -8.48 -2.25
N GLY A 48 -4.69 -7.27 -1.71
CA GLY A 48 -3.61 -6.51 -1.10
C GLY A 48 -2.83 -5.69 -2.11
N ALA A 49 -1.94 -4.83 -1.63
CA ALA A 49 -1.10 -3.97 -2.47
C ALA A 49 0.29 -3.77 -1.86
N SER A 50 1.22 -3.26 -2.65
CA SER A 50 2.51 -2.77 -2.20
C SER A 50 2.67 -1.31 -2.57
N ALA A 51 3.26 -0.50 -1.67
CA ALA A 51 3.58 0.89 -1.90
C ALA A 51 5.02 1.18 -1.47
N VAL A 52 5.69 2.11 -2.13
CA VAL A 52 7.10 2.38 -1.90
C VAL A 52 7.39 3.86 -1.78
N VAL A 53 8.18 4.25 -0.77
CA VAL A 53 8.76 5.59 -0.64
C VAL A 53 10.14 5.59 -1.29
N PRO A 54 10.32 6.19 -2.48
CA PRO A 54 11.58 6.19 -3.19
C PRO A 54 12.42 7.39 -2.76
N PHE A 55 13.60 7.14 -2.20
CA PHE A 55 14.61 8.15 -1.88
C PHE A 55 15.58 8.29 -3.05
N LEU A 56 15.60 9.45 -3.68
CA LEU A 56 16.53 9.77 -4.76
C LEU A 56 17.94 10.03 -4.23
N ASP A 57 18.03 10.62 -3.03
CA ASP A 57 19.29 10.83 -2.30
C ASP A 57 19.39 9.84 -1.12
N PRO A 58 20.58 9.57 -0.59
CA PRO A 58 20.71 8.76 0.62
C PRO A 58 19.82 9.28 1.75
N PRO A 59 19.06 8.44 2.45
CA PRO A 59 18.17 8.85 3.54
C PRO A 59 18.88 9.62 4.68
N SER A 60 20.19 9.40 4.84
CA SER A 60 21.04 10.11 5.80
C SER A 60 21.41 11.54 5.37
N SER A 61 21.03 11.97 4.16
CA SER A 61 21.24 13.36 3.70
C SER A 61 20.42 14.32 4.57
N PRO A 62 20.86 15.57 4.74
CA PRO A 62 20.14 16.56 5.59
C PRO A 62 18.69 16.81 5.16
N ASP A 63 18.41 16.73 3.85
CA ASP A 63 17.07 16.89 3.28
C ASP A 63 16.95 16.04 2.01
N PRO A 64 16.82 14.71 2.14
CA PRO A 64 16.83 13.81 1.00
C PRO A 64 15.58 14.03 0.13
N ARG A 65 15.75 13.97 -1.19
CA ARG A 65 14.64 14.07 -2.13
C ARG A 65 13.91 12.75 -2.23
N LEU A 66 12.58 12.86 -2.28
CA LEU A 66 11.66 11.75 -2.57
C LEU A 66 11.11 11.87 -3.98
N VAL A 67 10.82 10.73 -4.60
CA VAL A 67 10.07 10.65 -5.85
C VAL A 67 8.62 10.35 -5.51
N LEU A 68 7.71 11.22 -5.94
CA LEU A 68 6.27 11.09 -5.81
C LEU A 68 5.64 10.99 -7.18
N ILE A 69 4.41 10.55 -7.22
CA ILE A 69 3.53 10.64 -8.38
C ILE A 69 2.40 11.62 -8.11
N HIS A 70 2.01 12.37 -9.14
CA HIS A 70 0.81 13.21 -9.11
C HIS A 70 -0.16 12.60 -10.11
N GLN A 71 -1.29 12.08 -9.64
CA GLN A 71 -2.16 11.20 -10.39
C GLN A 71 -3.62 11.59 -10.24
N TYR A 72 -4.38 11.51 -11.33
CA TYR A 72 -5.82 11.67 -11.29
C TYR A 72 -6.50 10.47 -10.61
N ARG A 73 -7.29 10.75 -9.59
CA ARG A 73 -8.13 9.78 -8.89
C ARG A 73 -9.59 10.23 -8.92
N TYR A 74 -10.41 9.53 -9.69
CA TYR A 74 -11.84 9.84 -9.78
C TYR A 74 -12.52 9.92 -8.41
N ALA A 75 -12.22 9.01 -7.49
CA ALA A 75 -12.79 8.98 -6.15
C ALA A 75 -12.36 10.16 -5.27
N ALA A 76 -11.20 10.77 -5.55
CA ALA A 76 -10.73 11.97 -4.87
C ALA A 76 -11.25 13.26 -5.53
N GLY A 77 -11.92 13.17 -6.69
CA GLY A 77 -12.44 14.30 -7.43
C GLY A 77 -11.38 15.11 -8.18
N GLY A 78 -10.15 14.59 -8.33
CA GLY A 78 -9.06 15.32 -8.98
C GLY A 78 -7.72 14.62 -8.88
N GLU A 79 -6.66 15.39 -9.12
CA GLU A 79 -5.28 14.91 -8.99
C GLU A 79 -4.81 15.01 -7.55
N ILE A 80 -4.10 13.97 -7.09
CA ILE A 80 -3.52 13.89 -5.75
C ILE A 80 -2.06 13.43 -5.83
N TYR A 81 -1.27 13.82 -4.83
CA TYR A 81 0.08 13.32 -4.65
C TYR A 81 0.05 11.97 -3.95
N GLU A 82 0.76 11.00 -4.53
CA GLU A 82 0.90 9.65 -3.99
C GLU A 82 2.36 9.17 -4.05
N ILE A 83 2.67 8.12 -3.31
CA ILE A 83 3.86 7.28 -3.56
C ILE A 83 3.47 6.17 -4.55
N PRO A 84 4.39 5.66 -5.37
CA PRO A 84 4.15 4.52 -6.26
C PRO A 84 3.55 3.33 -5.52
N ALA A 85 2.49 2.75 -6.10
CA ALA A 85 1.79 1.63 -5.47
C ALA A 85 0.87 0.88 -6.42
N GLY A 86 0.80 -0.43 -6.27
CA GLY A 86 -0.17 -1.23 -7.01
C GLY A 86 -0.38 -2.63 -6.46
N ILE A 87 -1.17 -3.38 -7.20
CA ILE A 87 -1.64 -4.72 -6.86
C ILE A 87 -0.72 -5.76 -7.49
N PRO A 88 -0.38 -6.87 -6.79
CA PRO A 88 0.35 -7.97 -7.38
C PRO A 88 -0.34 -8.56 -8.62
N HIS A 89 0.40 -8.78 -9.69
CA HIS A 89 -0.12 -9.34 -10.95
C HIS A 89 -0.58 -10.79 -10.81
N SER A 90 -0.07 -11.50 -9.79
CA SER A 90 -0.45 -12.88 -9.52
C SER A 90 -0.31 -13.21 -8.02
N PRO A 91 -0.97 -14.28 -7.55
CA PRO A 91 -0.80 -14.75 -6.17
C PRO A 91 0.64 -15.18 -5.82
N SER A 92 1.49 -15.43 -6.80
CA SER A 92 2.89 -15.82 -6.60
C SER A 92 3.87 -14.64 -6.60
N GLU A 93 3.44 -13.43 -7.00
CA GLU A 93 4.28 -12.25 -6.93
C GLU A 93 4.45 -11.82 -5.48
N SER A 94 5.70 -11.74 -5.01
CA SER A 94 5.98 -11.28 -3.65
C SER A 94 5.68 -9.79 -3.50
N TRP A 95 5.42 -9.34 -2.26
CA TRP A 95 5.18 -7.92 -1.97
C TRP A 95 6.36 -7.04 -2.38
N GLU A 96 7.59 -7.56 -2.21
CA GLU A 96 8.80 -6.86 -2.64
C GLU A 96 8.89 -6.76 -4.16
N ALA A 97 8.60 -7.83 -4.89
CA ALA A 97 8.62 -7.83 -6.36
C ALA A 97 7.56 -6.85 -6.91
N CYS A 98 6.36 -6.85 -6.34
CA CYS A 98 5.31 -5.90 -6.68
C CYS A 98 5.79 -4.45 -6.45
N ALA A 99 6.35 -4.12 -5.30
CA ALA A 99 6.83 -2.77 -5.01
C ALA A 99 7.94 -2.31 -5.99
N ARG A 100 8.86 -3.20 -6.37
CA ARG A 100 9.91 -2.90 -7.37
C ARG A 100 9.33 -2.64 -8.74
N ARG A 101 8.37 -3.46 -9.17
CA ARG A 101 7.70 -3.33 -10.45
C ARG A 101 6.94 -2.01 -10.53
N GLU A 102 6.08 -1.71 -9.54
CA GLU A 102 5.30 -0.47 -9.50
C GLU A 102 6.19 0.79 -9.50
N LEU A 103 7.27 0.77 -8.71
CA LEU A 103 8.26 1.86 -8.75
C LEU A 103 8.78 2.10 -10.17
N SER A 104 9.17 1.01 -10.86
CA SER A 104 9.72 1.11 -12.20
C SER A 104 8.67 1.56 -13.22
N GLU A 105 7.49 0.96 -13.22
CA GLU A 105 6.42 1.23 -14.18
C GLU A 105 5.91 2.67 -14.07
N GLU A 106 5.63 3.15 -12.86
CA GLU A 106 5.04 4.48 -12.65
C GLU A 106 6.07 5.61 -12.72
N THR A 107 7.31 5.39 -12.23
CA THR A 107 8.30 6.47 -12.10
C THR A 107 9.47 6.39 -13.06
N GLY A 108 9.76 5.22 -13.61
CA GLY A 108 10.96 4.97 -14.41
C GLY A 108 12.24 4.84 -13.59
N PHE A 109 12.15 4.62 -12.28
CA PHE A 109 13.30 4.34 -11.43
C PHE A 109 13.32 2.88 -10.99
N GLU A 110 14.51 2.28 -10.95
CA GLU A 110 14.76 0.96 -10.40
C GLU A 110 15.43 1.09 -9.03
N ALA A 111 14.95 0.34 -8.04
CA ALA A 111 15.54 0.33 -6.70
C ALA A 111 16.79 -0.54 -6.65
N GLY A 112 17.91 -0.02 -6.20
CA GLY A 112 19.08 -0.82 -5.82
C GLY A 112 18.80 -1.58 -4.52
N GLU A 113 18.32 -0.89 -3.51
CA GLU A 113 17.87 -1.51 -2.25
C GLU A 113 16.38 -1.22 -2.01
N LEU A 114 15.67 -2.23 -1.50
CA LEU A 114 14.29 -2.10 -1.04
C LEU A 114 14.18 -2.63 0.38
N ARG A 115 13.55 -1.85 1.27
CA ARG A 115 13.35 -2.21 2.68
C ARG A 115 11.89 -2.20 3.05
N TYR A 116 11.46 -3.27 3.69
CA TYR A 116 10.14 -3.35 4.28
C TYR A 116 10.03 -2.43 5.50
N LEU A 117 9.04 -1.55 5.50
CA LEU A 117 8.76 -0.63 6.60
C LEU A 117 7.70 -1.19 7.54
N SER A 118 6.51 -1.43 6.99
CA SER A 118 5.34 -1.86 7.75
C SER A 118 4.23 -2.35 6.82
N ARG A 119 3.10 -2.67 7.39
CA ARG A 119 1.83 -2.84 6.67
C ARG A 119 0.73 -2.04 7.35
N ILE A 120 -0.25 -1.65 6.56
CA ILE A 120 -1.44 -0.97 7.06
C ILE A 120 -2.69 -1.69 6.57
N TYR A 121 -3.74 -1.68 7.39
CA TYR A 121 -5.10 -1.91 6.92
C TYR A 121 -5.67 -0.57 6.47
N THR A 122 -6.29 -0.51 5.31
CA THR A 122 -6.83 0.76 4.79
C THR A 122 -8.13 1.13 5.50
N THR A 123 -9.10 0.24 5.50
CA THR A 123 -10.40 0.47 6.13
C THR A 123 -10.99 -0.85 6.67
N PRO A 124 -10.45 -1.41 7.78
CA PRO A 124 -10.81 -2.75 8.26
C PRO A 124 -12.27 -2.87 8.74
N GLY A 125 -13.02 -1.78 8.72
CA GLY A 125 -14.46 -1.78 8.99
C GLY A 125 -15.29 -2.49 7.91
N PHE A 126 -14.80 -2.52 6.65
CA PHE A 126 -15.56 -3.14 5.54
C PHE A 126 -14.67 -3.71 4.43
N THR A 127 -13.35 -3.66 4.54
CA THR A 127 -12.44 -4.30 3.57
C THR A 127 -11.29 -5.00 4.28
N ASP A 128 -10.80 -6.09 3.69
CA ASP A 128 -9.62 -6.81 4.14
C ASP A 128 -8.33 -6.31 3.46
N GLU A 129 -8.38 -5.17 2.77
CA GLU A 129 -7.23 -4.60 2.09
C GLU A 129 -6.08 -4.29 3.05
N VAL A 130 -4.92 -4.87 2.73
CA VAL A 130 -3.65 -4.60 3.39
C VAL A 130 -2.67 -4.03 2.35
N ILE A 131 -2.02 -2.93 2.70
CA ILE A 131 -0.94 -2.36 1.88
C ILE A 131 0.39 -2.57 2.60
N HIS A 132 1.33 -3.21 1.91
CA HIS A 132 2.71 -3.42 2.38
C HIS A 132 3.57 -2.23 1.98
N LEU A 133 4.18 -1.57 2.95
CA LEU A 133 4.93 -0.33 2.79
C LEU A 133 6.43 -0.64 2.73
N PHE A 134 7.09 -0.06 1.75
CA PHE A 134 8.54 -0.18 1.53
C PHE A 134 9.19 1.19 1.41
N ALA A 135 10.51 1.23 1.60
CA ALA A 135 11.35 2.34 1.18
C ALA A 135 12.40 1.84 0.18
N ALA A 136 12.66 2.62 -0.84
CA ALA A 136 13.66 2.32 -1.87
C ALA A 136 14.81 3.34 -1.83
N THR A 137 16.03 2.84 -2.01
CA THR A 137 17.24 3.66 -2.16
C THR A 137 18.10 3.18 -3.31
N ASP A 138 19.18 3.90 -3.58
CA ASP A 138 20.10 3.61 -4.68
C ASP A 138 19.35 3.52 -6.00
N LEU A 139 18.51 4.52 -6.25
CA LEU A 139 17.67 4.57 -7.44
C LEU A 139 18.52 4.78 -8.68
N ALA A 140 18.30 3.93 -9.69
CA ALA A 140 18.88 4.07 -11.03
C ALA A 140 17.78 4.37 -12.05
N PRO A 141 18.09 5.12 -13.14
CA PRO A 141 17.15 5.29 -14.22
C PRO A 141 16.78 3.94 -14.86
N GLY A 142 15.49 3.70 -15.03
CA GLY A 142 14.91 2.55 -15.70
C GLY A 142 13.96 2.97 -16.82
N LYS A 143 12.95 2.16 -17.09
CA LYS A 143 11.92 2.42 -18.11
C LYS A 143 10.56 2.50 -17.47
N THR A 144 9.76 3.48 -17.89
CA THR A 144 8.34 3.54 -17.52
C THR A 144 7.52 2.57 -18.39
N SER A 145 6.51 1.94 -17.80
CA SER A 145 5.54 1.11 -18.51
C SER A 145 4.19 1.25 -17.84
N ARG A 146 3.56 2.41 -18.00
CA ARG A 146 2.29 2.77 -17.39
C ARG A 146 1.12 2.14 -18.12
N ASP A 147 0.06 1.86 -17.39
CA ASP A 147 -1.21 1.46 -17.99
C ASP A 147 -1.86 2.64 -18.75
N ALA A 148 -2.70 2.32 -19.73
CA ALA A 148 -3.30 3.33 -20.62
C ALA A 148 -4.26 4.29 -19.91
N ASP A 149 -4.76 3.93 -18.75
CA ASP A 149 -5.66 4.71 -17.89
C ASP A 149 -4.92 5.39 -16.72
N GLU A 150 -3.58 5.33 -16.67
CA GLU A 150 -2.76 5.99 -15.68
C GLU A 150 -2.22 7.34 -16.17
N PHE A 151 -2.81 8.41 -15.66
CA PHE A 151 -2.37 9.79 -15.91
C PHE A 151 -1.46 10.23 -14.76
N ILE A 152 -0.16 9.93 -14.90
CA ILE A 152 0.85 10.12 -13.86
C ILE A 152 1.89 11.16 -14.28
N GLU A 153 2.12 12.16 -13.44
CA GLU A 153 3.28 13.04 -13.46
C GLU A 153 4.25 12.64 -12.34
N VAL A 154 5.52 12.44 -12.67
CA VAL A 154 6.57 12.13 -11.68
C VAL A 154 7.12 13.42 -11.10
N VAL A 155 7.06 13.56 -9.78
CA VAL A 155 7.48 14.78 -9.08
C VAL A 155 8.56 14.44 -8.07
N THR A 156 9.68 15.18 -8.09
CA THR A 156 10.76 15.01 -7.13
C THR A 156 10.81 16.21 -6.19
N LEU A 157 10.69 15.96 -4.88
CA LEU A 157 10.67 17.01 -3.85
C LEU A 157 11.60 16.66 -2.67
N PRO A 158 12.26 17.65 -2.04
CA PRO A 158 12.93 17.47 -0.76
C PRO A 158 11.95 17.00 0.32
N LEU A 159 12.38 16.16 1.24
CA LEU A 159 11.56 15.63 2.34
C LEU A 159 10.89 16.76 3.15
N SER A 160 11.61 17.84 3.42
CA SER A 160 11.06 19.01 4.11
C SER A 160 9.85 19.61 3.38
N ARG A 161 9.86 19.65 2.04
CA ARG A 161 8.74 20.13 1.21
C ARG A 161 7.58 19.13 1.21
N VAL A 162 7.88 17.83 1.16
CA VAL A 162 6.87 16.77 1.26
C VAL A 162 6.15 16.86 2.60
N LEU A 163 6.89 16.99 3.72
CA LEU A 163 6.30 17.15 5.05
C LEU A 163 5.50 18.46 5.17
N ALA A 164 5.93 19.54 4.52
CA ALA A 164 5.14 20.77 4.46
C ALA A 164 3.81 20.55 3.72
N LYS A 165 3.81 19.86 2.57
CA LYS A 165 2.61 19.51 1.80
C LYS A 165 1.65 18.60 2.57
N ILE A 166 2.15 17.68 3.38
CA ILE A 166 1.34 16.88 4.30
C ILE A 166 0.63 17.80 5.31
N ARG A 167 1.35 18.73 5.91
CA ARG A 167 0.81 19.65 6.92
C ARG A 167 -0.23 20.62 6.35
N THR A 168 -0.11 20.98 5.08
CA THR A 168 -1.06 21.89 4.38
C THR A 168 -2.17 21.14 3.64
N GLU A 169 -2.30 19.81 3.86
CA GLU A 169 -3.31 18.95 3.25
C GLU A 169 -3.24 18.89 1.71
N GLU A 170 -2.08 19.17 1.13
CA GLU A 170 -1.83 18.96 -0.30
C GLU A 170 -1.48 17.48 -0.60
N ILE A 171 -0.95 16.74 0.38
CA ILE A 171 -0.77 15.28 0.35
C ILE A 171 -1.71 14.70 1.39
N VAL A 172 -2.74 14.00 0.94
CA VAL A 172 -3.83 13.46 1.78
C VAL A 172 -4.03 11.96 1.62
N ASP A 173 -3.34 11.33 0.66
CA ASP A 173 -3.44 9.90 0.44
C ASP A 173 -2.89 9.10 1.63
N ALA A 174 -3.72 8.23 2.20
CA ALA A 174 -3.43 7.55 3.47
C ALA A 174 -2.17 6.68 3.43
N LYS A 175 -1.96 5.89 2.35
CA LYS A 175 -0.75 5.05 2.23
C LYS A 175 0.52 5.91 2.16
N SER A 176 0.44 7.02 1.43
CA SER A 176 1.56 7.98 1.28
C SER A 176 1.89 8.66 2.60
N LEU A 177 0.86 9.15 3.32
CA LEU A 177 1.03 9.74 4.66
C LEU A 177 1.69 8.74 5.61
N CYS A 178 1.14 7.53 5.72
CA CYS A 178 1.66 6.50 6.62
C CYS A 178 3.11 6.14 6.29
N ALA A 179 3.42 5.88 5.01
CA ALA A 179 4.75 5.44 4.61
C ALA A 179 5.80 6.54 4.76
N ILE A 180 5.48 7.78 4.32
CA ILE A 180 6.41 8.92 4.38
C ILE A 180 6.68 9.31 5.84
N LEU A 181 5.64 9.43 6.68
CA LEU A 181 5.80 9.77 8.09
C LEU A 181 6.52 8.65 8.86
N PHE A 182 6.26 7.38 8.55
CA PHE A 182 7.00 6.27 9.11
C PHE A 182 8.48 6.34 8.73
N ALA A 183 8.77 6.51 7.44
CA ALA A 183 10.15 6.66 6.97
C ALA A 183 10.84 7.86 7.62
N ALA A 184 10.21 9.03 7.65
CA ALA A 184 10.77 10.25 8.25
C ALA A 184 11.02 10.12 9.76
N SER A 185 10.14 9.40 10.49
CA SER A 185 10.25 9.22 11.95
C SER A 185 11.30 8.21 12.37
N PHE A 186 11.60 7.21 11.50
CA PHE A 186 12.45 6.08 11.84
C PHE A 186 13.67 5.92 10.93
N LEU A 187 14.03 6.94 10.13
CA LEU A 187 15.15 6.89 9.20
C LEU A 187 16.46 6.41 9.84
N GLU A 188 16.74 6.82 11.09
CA GLU A 188 17.95 6.42 11.82
C GLU A 188 17.85 5.00 12.42
N THR A 189 16.64 4.53 12.76
CA THR A 189 16.43 3.29 13.53
C THR A 189 15.94 2.12 12.66
N VAL A 190 15.18 2.39 11.60
CA VAL A 190 14.65 1.34 10.71
C VAL A 190 15.68 0.89 9.67
N TRP A 191 16.60 1.79 9.31
CA TRP A 191 17.62 1.50 8.29
C TRP A 191 18.63 0.41 8.68
N PRO A 192 18.99 0.19 9.97
CA PRO A 192 19.93 -0.87 10.36
C PRO A 192 19.34 -2.28 10.36
N GLU A 193 18.01 -2.45 10.50
CA GLU A 193 17.40 -3.76 10.63
C GLU A 193 16.60 -4.16 9.39
N ARG A 194 16.99 -5.25 8.72
CA ARG A 194 16.21 -5.84 7.64
C ARG A 194 15.00 -6.57 8.23
N ARG A 195 13.81 -6.06 7.98
CA ARG A 195 12.55 -6.76 8.23
C ARG A 195 12.03 -7.34 6.91
N SER A 196 11.47 -8.53 6.99
CA SER A 196 10.77 -9.12 5.84
C SER A 196 9.26 -8.95 6.01
N PRO A 197 8.52 -8.71 4.91
CA PRO A 197 7.07 -8.72 4.96
C PRO A 197 6.57 -10.12 5.34
N PRO A 198 5.39 -10.26 5.95
CA PRO A 198 4.78 -11.56 6.17
C PRO A 198 4.51 -12.26 4.83
N PRO A 199 4.50 -13.58 4.80
CA PRO A 199 4.13 -14.33 3.60
C PRO A 199 2.69 -13.98 3.17
N ARG A 200 2.42 -14.17 1.90
CA ARG A 200 1.08 -14.02 1.30
C ARG A 200 0.19 -15.19 1.68
#